data_96aa955b9ec709fa6df4b86f6d68d8df
#
_entry.id   96aa955b9ec709fa6df4b86f6d68d8df
#
_cell.length_a   1.000
_cell.length_b   1.000
_cell.length_c   1.000
_cell.angle_alpha   90.00
_cell.angle_beta   90.00
_cell.angle_gamma   90.00
#
_symmetry.space_group_name_H-M   'P 1'
#
loop_
_entity.id
_entity.type
_entity.pdbx_description
1 polymer ?
#
loop_
_entity_poly.entity_id
_entity_poly.type
_entity_poly.pdbx_seq_one_letter_code
_entity_poly.pdbx_strand_id
1 'polypeptide(L)'
;MDQLTLTNPVFVTYTIAASIMVLKVMLQGWITVVRMMSNSAGFVSPEDSKAGPANPKPRPGQLDLNDDVDRSRRIHRNDLENIPAFLAIGLLFVLINPPLVAAQWLLYGFVAARLLHTLAYSTAQR
;
A
#
# COMPACT_ATOMS: atom_id res chain seq x y z
N MET A 1 -10.50 26.43 -7.33
CA MET A 1 -9.58 25.56 -8.11
C MET A 1 -8.15 26.09 -8.15
N ASP A 2 -7.96 27.33 -7.73
CA ASP A 2 -6.61 27.91 -7.68
C ASP A 2 -5.69 27.23 -6.68
N GLN A 3 -6.26 26.42 -5.77
CA GLN A 3 -5.51 25.63 -4.79
C GLN A 3 -4.80 24.42 -5.42
N LEU A 4 -5.27 23.94 -6.57
CA LEU A 4 -4.75 22.73 -7.21
C LEU A 4 -3.68 23.07 -8.25
N THR A 5 -2.67 23.81 -7.83
CA THR A 5 -1.54 24.21 -8.67
C THR A 5 -0.22 23.92 -7.96
N LEU A 6 0.83 23.68 -8.74
CA LEU A 6 2.17 23.43 -8.20
C LEU A 6 2.80 24.70 -7.56
N THR A 7 2.16 25.84 -7.71
CA THR A 7 2.56 27.06 -7.00
C THR A 7 2.02 27.10 -5.57
N ASN A 8 1.04 26.25 -5.24
CA ASN A 8 0.51 26.14 -3.89
C ASN A 8 1.31 25.08 -3.10
N PRO A 9 2.09 25.47 -2.08
CA PRO A 9 2.91 24.52 -1.34
C PRO A 9 2.09 23.46 -0.58
N VAL A 10 0.84 23.75 -0.22
CA VAL A 10 -0.07 22.76 0.38
C VAL A 10 -0.41 21.67 -0.63
N PHE A 11 -0.72 22.06 -1.86
CA PHE A 11 -0.99 21.09 -2.93
C PHE A 11 0.26 20.26 -3.27
N VAL A 12 1.43 20.87 -3.27
CA VAL A 12 2.70 20.14 -3.46
C VAL A 12 2.89 19.11 -2.35
N THR A 13 2.66 19.48 -1.10
CA THR A 13 2.72 18.55 0.03
C THR A 13 1.78 17.36 -0.16
N TYR A 14 0.53 17.64 -0.55
CA TYR A 14 -0.44 16.59 -0.84
C TYR A 14 0.02 15.70 -2.00
N THR A 15 0.51 16.28 -3.08
CA THR A 15 0.96 15.52 -4.25
C THR A 15 2.10 14.57 -3.90
N ILE A 16 3.07 15.03 -3.11
CA ILE A 16 4.17 14.18 -2.65
C ILE A 16 3.65 13.06 -1.78
N ALA A 17 2.83 13.37 -0.77
CA ALA A 17 2.28 12.38 0.15
C ALA A 17 1.42 11.34 -0.59
N ALA A 18 0.54 11.81 -1.48
CA ALA A 18 -0.33 10.95 -2.29
C ALA A 18 0.48 10.02 -3.20
N SER A 19 1.51 10.55 -3.85
CA SER A 19 2.38 9.76 -4.73
C SER A 19 3.10 8.65 -3.97
N ILE A 20 3.62 8.94 -2.78
CA ILE A 20 4.28 7.93 -1.93
C ILE A 20 3.27 6.84 -1.55
N MET A 21 2.06 7.22 -1.16
CA MET A 21 1.03 6.26 -0.74
C MET A 21 0.54 5.39 -1.91
N VAL A 22 0.35 5.96 -3.10
CA VAL A 22 -0.05 5.19 -4.29
C VAL A 22 1.06 4.20 -4.67
N LEU A 23 2.31 4.63 -4.69
CA LEU A 23 3.45 3.74 -4.96
C LEU A 23 3.52 2.62 -3.92
N LYS A 24 3.29 2.94 -2.65
CA LYS A 24 3.29 1.94 -1.58
C LYS A 24 2.24 0.84 -1.82
N VAL A 25 1.02 1.22 -2.19
CA VAL A 25 -0.04 0.25 -2.49
C VAL A 25 0.36 -0.64 -3.67
N MET A 26 0.89 -0.04 -4.72
CA MET A 26 1.33 -0.79 -5.91
C MET A 26 2.45 -1.76 -5.56
N LEU A 27 3.46 -1.30 -4.84
CA LEU A 27 4.60 -2.13 -4.44
C LEU A 27 4.16 -3.26 -3.50
N GLN A 28 3.21 -3.02 -2.61
CA GLN A 28 2.71 -4.06 -1.71
C GLN A 28 2.05 -5.20 -2.48
N GLY A 29 1.32 -4.90 -3.54
CA GLY A 29 0.77 -5.92 -4.44
C GLY A 29 1.88 -6.79 -5.05
N TRP A 30 2.92 -6.17 -5.57
CA TRP A 30 4.07 -6.89 -6.13
C TRP A 30 4.83 -7.70 -5.08
N ILE A 31 5.01 -7.16 -3.88
CA ILE A 31 5.63 -7.89 -2.75
C ILE A 31 4.85 -9.17 -2.46
N THR A 32 3.52 -9.10 -2.46
CA THR A 32 2.67 -10.28 -2.25
C THR A 32 2.90 -11.34 -3.34
N VAL A 33 2.98 -10.92 -4.60
CA VAL A 33 3.27 -11.84 -5.72
C VAL A 33 4.65 -12.49 -5.55
N VAL A 34 5.67 -11.71 -5.22
CA VAL A 34 7.02 -12.24 -4.98
C VAL A 34 7.02 -13.25 -3.83
N ARG A 35 6.29 -12.97 -2.75
CA ARG A 35 6.18 -13.91 -1.62
C ARG A 35 5.46 -15.19 -2.00
N MET A 36 4.39 -15.11 -2.80
CA MET A 36 3.71 -16.29 -3.34
C MET A 36 4.67 -17.16 -4.15
N MET A 37 5.42 -16.54 -5.05
CA MET A 37 6.39 -17.27 -5.89
C MET A 37 7.53 -17.85 -5.05
N SER A 38 8.07 -17.11 -4.10
CA SER A 38 9.18 -17.56 -3.25
C SER A 38 8.79 -18.73 -2.35
N ASN A 39 7.57 -18.71 -1.82
CA ASN A 39 7.04 -19.79 -0.98
C ASN A 39 6.43 -20.93 -1.81
N SER A 40 6.17 -20.70 -3.09
CA SER A 40 5.39 -21.59 -3.96
C SER A 40 4.08 -22.01 -3.30
N ALA A 41 3.42 -21.09 -2.62
CA ALA A 41 2.23 -21.35 -1.82
C ALA A 41 1.42 -20.07 -1.60
N GLY A 42 0.25 -20.21 -0.97
CA GLY A 42 -0.61 -19.08 -0.64
C GLY A 42 -1.33 -18.50 -1.85
N PHE A 43 -1.44 -19.24 -2.94
CA PHE A 43 -2.18 -18.80 -4.12
C PHE A 43 -3.68 -18.73 -3.83
N VAL A 44 -4.35 -17.75 -4.40
CA VAL A 44 -5.80 -17.56 -4.23
C VAL A 44 -6.55 -18.20 -5.38
N SER A 45 -6.08 -18.00 -6.61
CA SER A 45 -6.74 -18.49 -7.81
C SER A 45 -6.33 -19.92 -8.13
N PRO A 46 -7.29 -20.84 -8.38
CA PRO A 46 -6.94 -22.19 -8.79
C PRO A 46 -6.07 -22.24 -10.05
N GLU A 47 -6.22 -21.26 -10.94
CA GLU A 47 -5.43 -21.14 -12.15
C GLU A 47 -3.93 -20.98 -11.87
N ASP A 48 -3.60 -20.29 -10.78
CA ASP A 48 -2.21 -20.04 -10.38
C ASP A 48 -1.52 -21.32 -9.88
N SER A 49 -2.30 -22.34 -9.51
CA SER A 49 -1.76 -23.63 -9.09
C SER A 49 -1.36 -24.54 -10.28
N LYS A 50 -1.66 -24.12 -11.50
CA LYS A 50 -1.28 -24.83 -12.71
C LYS A 50 0.14 -24.45 -13.13
N ALA A 51 0.76 -25.31 -13.92
CA ALA A 51 2.09 -25.06 -14.45
C ALA A 51 2.11 -23.79 -15.32
N GLY A 52 3.08 -22.92 -15.10
CA GLY A 52 3.24 -21.69 -15.85
C GLY A 52 4.48 -20.92 -15.39
N PRO A 53 4.72 -19.72 -15.96
CA PRO A 53 5.88 -18.91 -15.59
C PRO A 53 5.97 -18.56 -14.11
N ALA A 54 4.83 -18.33 -13.47
CA ALA A 54 4.76 -17.99 -12.03
C ALA A 54 4.80 -19.23 -11.14
N ASN A 55 4.52 -20.42 -11.68
CA ASN A 55 4.51 -21.68 -10.95
C ASN A 55 5.05 -22.81 -11.81
N PRO A 56 6.38 -22.86 -12.02
CA PRO A 56 6.98 -23.85 -12.91
C PRO A 56 6.91 -25.28 -12.37
N LYS A 57 6.73 -25.44 -11.06
CA LYS A 57 6.65 -26.75 -10.40
C LYS A 57 5.40 -26.83 -9.54
N PRO A 58 4.22 -27.11 -10.12
CA PRO A 58 2.99 -27.26 -9.34
C PRO A 58 3.10 -28.39 -8.32
N ARG A 59 2.51 -28.17 -7.15
CA ARG A 59 2.47 -29.16 -6.08
C ARG A 59 1.17 -29.05 -5.29
N PRO A 60 0.74 -30.12 -4.57
CA PRO A 60 -0.43 -30.03 -3.69
C PRO A 60 -0.24 -28.99 -2.60
N GLY A 61 -1.35 -28.40 -2.14
CA GLY A 61 -1.36 -27.48 -1.01
C GLY A 61 -0.98 -26.04 -1.34
N GLN A 62 -0.77 -25.69 -2.61
CA GLN A 62 -0.41 -24.31 -3.00
C GLN A 62 -1.54 -23.31 -2.81
N LEU A 63 -2.79 -23.77 -2.73
CA LEU A 63 -3.94 -22.92 -2.41
C LEU A 63 -4.20 -22.81 -0.90
N ASP A 64 -3.46 -23.54 -0.09
CA ASP A 64 -3.59 -23.46 1.36
C ASP A 64 -3.02 -22.13 1.89
N LEU A 65 -3.45 -21.75 3.09
CA LEU A 65 -2.96 -20.55 3.76
C LEU A 65 -1.45 -20.64 3.98
N ASN A 66 -0.77 -19.52 3.71
CA ASN A 66 0.65 -19.36 4.01
C ASN A 66 0.83 -18.07 4.81
N ASP A 67 1.39 -18.18 6.00
CA ASP A 67 1.47 -17.05 6.95
C ASP A 67 2.24 -15.86 6.39
N ASP A 68 3.32 -16.10 5.64
CA ASP A 68 4.14 -15.04 5.06
C ASP A 68 3.36 -14.29 3.98
N VAL A 69 2.69 -15.02 3.10
CA VAL A 69 1.86 -14.46 2.03
C VAL A 69 0.65 -13.73 2.62
N ASP A 70 -0.02 -14.34 3.60
CA ASP A 70 -1.20 -13.75 4.23
C ASP A 70 -0.87 -12.49 5.00
N ARG A 71 0.30 -12.42 5.63
CA ARG A 71 0.77 -11.19 6.27
C ARG A 71 0.88 -10.06 5.26
N SER A 72 1.49 -10.31 4.11
CA SER A 72 1.59 -9.33 3.03
C SER A 72 0.21 -8.90 2.53
N ARG A 73 -0.73 -9.84 2.39
CA ARG A 73 -2.12 -9.53 2.00
C ARG A 73 -2.85 -8.69 3.04
N ARG A 74 -2.64 -8.96 4.33
CA ARG A 74 -3.24 -8.15 5.40
C ARG A 74 -2.71 -6.72 5.38
N ILE A 75 -1.42 -6.53 5.14
CA ILE A 75 -0.84 -5.19 4.96
C ILE A 75 -1.49 -4.50 3.78
N HIS A 76 -1.58 -5.17 2.65
CA HIS A 76 -2.18 -4.62 1.42
C HIS A 76 -3.66 -4.26 1.63
N ARG A 77 -4.43 -5.14 2.26
CA ARG A 77 -5.84 -4.88 2.57
C ARG A 77 -5.99 -3.66 3.48
N ASN A 78 -5.17 -3.57 4.51
CA ASN A 78 -5.20 -2.44 5.42
C ASN A 78 -4.87 -1.12 4.69
N ASP A 79 -3.92 -1.14 3.78
CA ASP A 79 -3.61 0.02 2.94
C ASP A 79 -4.79 0.39 2.03
N LEU A 80 -5.44 -0.61 1.41
CA LEU A 80 -6.60 -0.38 0.55
C LEU A 80 -7.82 0.16 1.30
N GLU A 81 -7.90 -0.08 2.60
CA GLU A 81 -8.95 0.49 3.46
C GLU A 81 -8.68 1.94 3.85
N ASN A 82 -7.41 2.30 4.03
CA ASN A 82 -7.02 3.60 4.60
C ASN A 82 -6.54 4.61 3.56
N ILE A 83 -5.77 4.18 2.57
CA ILE A 83 -5.14 5.11 1.63
C ILE A 83 -6.16 5.79 0.71
N PRO A 84 -7.17 5.10 0.12
CA PRO A 84 -8.18 5.80 -0.68
C PRO A 84 -8.93 6.89 0.09
N ALA A 85 -9.28 6.62 1.34
CA ALA A 85 -9.90 7.63 2.21
C ALA A 85 -8.96 8.82 2.44
N PHE A 86 -7.68 8.56 2.68
CA PHE A 86 -6.67 9.61 2.81
C PHE A 86 -6.57 10.46 1.54
N LEU A 87 -6.56 9.83 0.36
CA LEU A 87 -6.46 10.56 -0.91
C LEU A 87 -7.67 11.49 -1.11
N ALA A 88 -8.87 11.01 -0.83
CA ALA A 88 -10.10 11.79 -0.98
C ALA A 88 -10.17 12.93 0.03
N ILE A 89 -9.99 12.64 1.30
CA ILE A 89 -10.06 13.66 2.37
C ILE A 89 -8.88 14.62 2.27
N GLY A 90 -7.70 14.14 1.91
CA GLY A 90 -6.52 14.99 1.71
C GLY A 90 -6.72 16.01 0.60
N LEU A 91 -7.36 15.61 -0.50
CA LEU A 91 -7.68 16.54 -1.57
C LEU A 91 -8.68 17.62 -1.12
N LEU A 92 -9.73 17.22 -0.41
CA LEU A 92 -10.68 18.17 0.15
C LEU A 92 -10.01 19.12 1.15
N PHE A 93 -9.07 18.61 1.93
CA PHE A 93 -8.29 19.42 2.87
C PHE A 93 -7.46 20.50 2.16
N VAL A 94 -6.85 20.15 1.01
CA VAL A 94 -6.13 21.15 0.20
C VAL A 94 -7.06 22.26 -0.27
N LEU A 95 -8.30 21.93 -0.65
CA LEU A 95 -9.25 22.90 -1.18
C LEU A 95 -9.70 23.96 -0.17
N ILE A 96 -9.66 23.66 1.11
CA ILE A 96 -9.99 24.64 2.15
C ILE A 96 -8.81 25.56 2.51
N ASN A 97 -7.70 25.41 1.83
CA ASN A 97 -6.50 26.24 1.98
C ASN A 97 -5.99 26.31 3.43
N PRO A 98 -5.60 25.16 4.02
CA PRO A 98 -5.10 25.13 5.39
C PRO A 98 -3.73 25.77 5.51
N PRO A 99 -3.27 26.12 6.74
CA PRO A 99 -1.89 26.53 6.95
C PRO A 99 -0.90 25.44 6.50
N LEU A 100 0.20 25.83 5.88
CA LEU A 100 1.19 24.89 5.36
C LEU A 100 1.75 23.96 6.45
N VAL A 101 2.01 24.49 7.64
CA VAL A 101 2.54 23.69 8.76
C VAL A 101 1.55 22.59 9.16
N ALA A 102 0.25 22.92 9.26
CA ALA A 102 -0.78 21.93 9.55
C ALA A 102 -0.86 20.86 8.45
N ALA A 103 -0.81 21.29 7.18
CA ALA A 103 -0.83 20.37 6.05
C ALA A 103 0.36 19.40 6.09
N GLN A 104 1.56 19.89 6.33
CA GLN A 104 2.76 19.06 6.42
C GLN A 104 2.65 18.05 7.57
N TRP A 105 2.24 18.48 8.75
CA TRP A 105 2.10 17.58 9.89
C TRP A 105 1.06 16.48 9.64
N LEU A 106 -0.10 16.83 9.10
CA LEU A 106 -1.17 15.85 8.87
C LEU A 106 -0.86 14.93 7.70
N LEU A 107 -0.42 15.48 6.58
CA LEU A 107 -0.19 14.67 5.36
C LEU A 107 1.07 13.82 5.47
N TYR A 108 2.19 14.40 5.88
CA TYR A 108 3.42 13.62 6.06
C TYR A 108 3.38 12.75 7.31
N GLY A 109 2.62 13.15 8.33
CA GLY A 109 2.36 12.32 9.51
C GLY A 109 1.63 11.03 9.14
N PHE A 110 0.62 11.11 8.28
CA PHE A 110 -0.06 9.92 7.77
C PHE A 110 0.91 9.01 7.00
N VAL A 111 1.72 9.57 6.10
CA VAL A 111 2.72 8.80 5.34
C VAL A 111 3.67 8.07 6.29
N ALA A 112 4.24 8.80 7.26
CA ALA A 112 5.16 8.21 8.23
C ALA A 112 4.49 7.09 9.03
N ALA A 113 3.27 7.31 9.50
CA ALA A 113 2.51 6.30 10.25
C ALA A 113 2.25 5.05 9.43
N ARG A 114 1.90 5.19 8.15
CA ARG A 114 1.66 4.05 7.26
C ARG A 114 2.95 3.27 6.96
N LEU A 115 4.06 3.96 6.74
CA LEU A 115 5.35 3.31 6.50
C LEU A 115 5.82 2.55 7.75
N LEU A 116 5.68 3.17 8.93
CA LEU A 116 6.02 2.52 10.20
C LEU A 116 5.12 1.31 10.48
N HIS A 117 3.82 1.42 10.20
CA HIS A 117 2.90 0.30 10.34
C HIS A 117 3.31 -0.89 9.47
N THR A 118 3.64 -0.62 8.21
CA THR A 118 4.08 -1.67 7.28
C THR A 118 5.38 -2.30 7.74
N LEU A 119 6.35 -1.48 8.18
CA LEU A 119 7.63 -1.98 8.67
C LEU A 119 7.45 -2.87 9.90
N ALA A 120 6.70 -2.41 10.89
CA ALA A 120 6.44 -3.16 12.10
C ALA A 120 5.70 -4.47 11.82
N TYR A 121 4.70 -4.42 10.94
CA TYR A 121 3.89 -5.59 10.61
C TYR A 121 4.65 -6.61 9.75
N SER A 122 5.45 -6.14 8.80
CA SER A 122 6.23 -7.02 7.91
C SER A 122 7.38 -7.71 8.62
N THR A 123 7.96 -7.08 9.64
CA THR A 123 9.01 -7.70 10.46
C THR A 123 8.46 -8.64 11.53
N ALA A 124 7.15 -8.85 11.56
CA ALA A 124 6.48 -9.72 12.52
C ALA A 124 6.76 -9.34 13.97
N GLN A 125 6.83 -8.06 14.24
CA GLN A 125 6.92 -7.55 15.61
C GLN A 125 5.69 -8.01 16.40
N ARG A 126 5.90 -8.78 17.43
CA ARG A 126 4.87 -9.37 18.27
C ARG A 126 4.95 -8.83 19.69
#